data_a2e56aebe6556be7be1956db38f0990a
#
_entry.id   a2e56aebe6556be7be1956db38f0990a
#
_cell.length_a   1.000
_cell.length_b   1.000
_cell.length_c   1.000
_cell.angle_alpha   90.00
_cell.angle_beta   90.00
_cell.angle_gamma   90.00
#
_symmetry.space_group_name_H-M   'P 1'
#
loop_
_entity.id
_entity.type
_entity.pdbx_description
1 polymer ?
#
loop_
_entity_poly.entity_id
_entity_poly.type
_entity_poly.pdbx_seq_one_letter_code
_entity_poly.pdbx_strand_id
1 'polypeptide(L)'
;MKRFILIVLLVFSVHFAVPTLNQALGISEILRENFRYGDIIFENNPISFQYLIIIQIIISLIFYFGYKRFFKNRFSVKTGIEFGLFYGFSAQVVGALLRQGFWNFYFDFSMVFIEMTIWVSTYCFIGGITGLIFTKVKG
;
A
#
# COMPACT_ATOMS: atom_id res chain seq x y z
N MET A 1 0.29 12.25 19.53
CA MET A 1 -0.55 12.87 18.49
C MET A 1 0.24 13.24 17.22
N LYS A 2 1.36 13.98 17.32
CA LYS A 2 2.18 14.40 16.15
C LYS A 2 2.62 13.23 15.25
N ARG A 3 3.14 12.14 15.82
CA ARG A 3 3.56 10.95 15.04
C ARG A 3 2.42 10.37 14.20
N PHE A 4 1.23 10.27 14.78
CA PHE A 4 0.06 9.74 14.06
C PHE A 4 -0.31 10.60 12.86
N ILE A 5 -0.38 11.93 13.05
CA ILE A 5 -0.69 12.88 11.98
C ILE A 5 0.33 12.74 10.83
N LEU A 6 1.63 12.66 11.14
CA LEU A 6 2.67 12.49 10.13
C LEU A 6 2.55 11.17 9.38
N ILE A 7 2.15 10.09 10.04
CA ILE A 7 1.91 8.79 9.38
C ILE A 7 0.67 8.87 8.49
N VAL A 8 -0.39 9.53 8.92
CA VAL A 8 -1.57 9.77 8.08
C VAL A 8 -1.18 10.54 6.81
N LEU A 9 -0.47 11.67 6.96
CA LEU A 9 -0.01 12.45 5.82
C LEU A 9 0.90 11.63 4.88
N LEU A 10 1.82 10.83 5.44
CA LEU A 10 2.70 9.96 4.68
C LEU A 10 1.89 8.94 3.86
N VAL A 11 0.98 8.22 4.51
CA VAL A 11 0.17 7.17 3.85
C VAL A 11 -0.67 7.78 2.73
N PHE A 12 -1.35 8.90 2.98
CA PHE A 12 -2.10 9.61 1.94
C PHE A 12 -1.21 10.04 0.79
N SER A 13 -0.11 10.74 1.07
CA SER A 13 0.81 11.24 0.04
C SER A 13 1.35 10.12 -0.85
N VAL A 14 1.77 9.02 -0.25
CA VAL A 14 2.35 7.89 -1.00
C VAL A 14 1.28 7.19 -1.85
N HIS A 15 0.08 6.97 -1.31
CA HIS A 15 -1.01 6.33 -2.06
C HIS A 15 -1.57 7.19 -3.20
N PHE A 16 -1.36 8.51 -3.17
CA PHE A 16 -1.64 9.37 -4.33
C PHE A 16 -0.45 9.42 -5.30
N ALA A 17 0.77 9.46 -4.78
CA ALA A 17 1.96 9.56 -5.61
C ALA A 17 2.22 8.28 -6.43
N VAL A 18 2.02 7.09 -5.85
CA VAL A 18 2.31 5.81 -6.53
C VAL A 18 1.45 5.59 -7.77
N PRO A 19 0.11 5.74 -7.76
CA PRO A 19 -0.70 5.63 -8.96
C PRO A 19 -0.33 6.68 -10.02
N THR A 20 -0.06 7.92 -9.60
CA THR A 20 0.37 8.99 -10.53
C THR A 20 1.70 8.64 -11.20
N LEU A 21 2.66 8.12 -10.44
CA LEU A 21 3.95 7.68 -10.96
C LEU A 21 3.78 6.48 -11.91
N ASN A 22 2.97 5.50 -11.54
CA ASN A 22 2.69 4.34 -12.39
C ASN A 22 2.04 4.76 -13.71
N GLN A 23 1.15 5.75 -13.69
CA GLN A 23 0.56 6.33 -14.90
C GLN A 23 1.63 7.02 -15.76
N ALA A 24 2.48 7.84 -15.16
CA ALA A 24 3.55 8.55 -15.87
C ALA A 24 4.59 7.59 -16.50
N LEU A 25 4.79 6.42 -15.91
CA LEU A 25 5.69 5.38 -16.42
C LEU A 25 5.01 4.38 -17.40
N GLY A 26 3.72 4.55 -17.71
CA GLY A 26 2.95 3.64 -18.57
C GLY A 26 2.59 2.30 -17.92
N ILE A 27 2.96 2.08 -16.64
CA ILE A 27 2.67 0.82 -15.93
C ILE A 27 1.18 0.62 -15.74
N SER A 28 0.45 1.71 -15.45
CA SER A 28 -1.01 1.67 -15.28
C SER A 28 -1.72 1.22 -16.56
N GLU A 29 -1.21 1.58 -17.73
CA GLU A 29 -1.76 1.18 -19.03
C GLU A 29 -1.54 -0.31 -19.29
N ILE A 30 -0.31 -0.79 -19.05
CA ILE A 30 0.02 -2.22 -19.17
C ILE A 30 -0.85 -3.07 -18.24
N LEU A 31 -1.03 -2.65 -16.99
CA LEU A 31 -1.89 -3.35 -16.04
C LEU A 31 -3.35 -3.33 -16.53
N ARG A 32 -3.85 -2.19 -17.00
CA ARG A 32 -5.24 -2.03 -17.46
C ARG A 32 -5.56 -2.91 -18.66
N GLU A 33 -4.66 -2.98 -19.63
CA GLU A 33 -4.82 -3.83 -20.82
C GLU A 33 -4.91 -5.33 -20.46
N ASN A 34 -4.33 -5.73 -19.34
CA ASN A 34 -4.35 -7.11 -18.86
C ASN A 34 -5.49 -7.40 -17.86
N PHE A 35 -6.31 -6.42 -17.52
CA PHE A 35 -7.49 -6.64 -16.68
C PHE A 35 -8.63 -7.29 -17.47
N ARG A 36 -9.15 -8.42 -17.01
CA ARG A 36 -10.32 -9.06 -17.63
C ARG A 36 -11.63 -8.29 -17.49
N TYR A 37 -11.72 -7.47 -16.46
CA TYR A 37 -12.95 -6.75 -16.09
C TYR A 37 -12.72 -5.23 -16.05
N GLY A 38 -11.68 -4.73 -16.73
CA GLY A 38 -11.24 -3.34 -16.64
C GLY A 38 -12.36 -2.34 -16.94
N ASP A 39 -13.07 -2.56 -18.03
CA ASP A 39 -14.15 -1.66 -18.48
C ASP A 39 -15.36 -1.69 -17.51
N ILE A 40 -15.69 -2.86 -16.97
CA ILE A 40 -16.83 -3.03 -16.06
C ILE A 40 -16.57 -2.40 -14.69
N ILE A 41 -15.35 -2.50 -14.19
CA ILE A 41 -15.01 -2.02 -12.84
C ILE A 41 -14.79 -0.51 -12.82
N PHE A 42 -14.15 0.05 -13.86
CA PHE A 42 -13.78 1.46 -13.86
C PHE A 42 -14.85 2.38 -14.43
N GLU A 43 -15.65 1.92 -15.37
CA GLU A 43 -16.71 2.76 -15.99
C GLU A 43 -18.01 2.76 -15.18
N ASN A 44 -18.40 1.63 -14.59
CA ASN A 44 -19.69 1.46 -13.93
C ASN A 44 -19.70 1.62 -12.42
N ASN A 45 -18.53 1.57 -11.76
CA ASN A 45 -18.42 1.73 -10.30
C ASN A 45 -17.23 2.62 -9.95
N PRO A 46 -17.35 3.94 -10.03
CA PRO A 46 -16.32 4.82 -9.51
C PRO A 46 -16.15 4.54 -8.02
N ILE A 47 -14.93 4.14 -7.62
CA ILE A 47 -14.61 3.95 -6.22
C ILE A 47 -14.93 5.26 -5.49
N SER A 48 -15.89 5.22 -4.57
CA SER A 48 -16.28 6.40 -3.83
C SER A 48 -15.07 6.95 -3.07
N PHE A 49 -14.81 8.23 -3.21
CA PHE A 49 -13.73 8.93 -2.52
C PHE A 49 -13.75 8.70 -1.00
N GLN A 50 -14.94 8.49 -0.44
CA GLN A 50 -15.12 8.17 0.98
C GLN A 50 -14.45 6.84 1.36
N TYR A 51 -14.58 5.78 0.55
CA TYR A 51 -13.92 4.50 0.80
C TYR A 51 -12.39 4.62 0.74
N LEU A 52 -11.88 5.43 -0.19
CA LEU A 52 -10.44 5.67 -0.27
C LEU A 52 -9.92 6.33 1.02
N ILE A 53 -10.63 7.33 1.54
CA ILE A 53 -10.25 7.97 2.82
C ILE A 53 -10.27 6.97 3.97
N ILE A 54 -11.33 6.17 4.09
CA ILE A 54 -11.47 5.18 5.16
C ILE A 54 -10.31 4.17 5.10
N ILE A 55 -9.99 3.65 3.92
CA ILE A 55 -8.88 2.70 3.74
C ILE A 55 -7.55 3.33 4.17
N GLN A 56 -7.27 4.59 3.78
CA GLN A 56 -6.05 5.28 4.16
C GLN A 56 -5.94 5.49 5.68
N ILE A 57 -7.04 5.81 6.34
CA ILE A 57 -7.08 5.92 7.80
C ILE A 57 -6.78 4.57 8.45
N ILE A 58 -7.41 3.49 7.98
CA ILE A 58 -7.16 2.12 8.49
C ILE A 58 -5.70 1.74 8.33
N ILE A 59 -5.10 1.95 7.15
CA ILE A 59 -3.67 1.69 6.91
C ILE A 59 -2.80 2.51 7.86
N SER A 60 -3.12 3.79 8.05
CA SER A 60 -2.38 4.66 8.97
C SER A 60 -2.46 4.17 10.42
N LEU A 61 -3.62 3.69 10.87
CA LEU A 61 -3.81 3.10 12.19
C LEU A 61 -2.97 1.82 12.34
N ILE A 62 -2.95 0.95 11.31
CA ILE A 62 -2.13 -0.26 11.32
C ILE A 62 -0.65 0.09 11.41
N PHE A 63 -0.16 1.06 10.62
CA PHE A 63 1.24 1.49 10.68
C PHE A 63 1.60 2.15 11.99
N TYR A 64 0.71 2.93 12.60
CA TYR A 64 0.97 3.56 13.88
C TYR A 64 0.93 2.57 15.06
N PHE A 65 -0.18 1.86 15.23
CA PHE A 65 -0.37 0.96 16.38
C PHE A 65 0.35 -0.37 16.20
N GLY A 66 0.31 -0.95 15.00
CA GLY A 66 0.99 -2.20 14.68
C GLY A 66 2.49 -2.06 14.85
N TYR A 67 3.11 -1.06 14.21
CA TYR A 67 4.54 -0.82 14.35
C TYR A 67 4.95 -0.60 15.81
N LYS A 68 4.20 0.25 16.54
CA LYS A 68 4.44 0.50 17.96
C LYS A 68 4.32 -0.78 18.80
N ARG A 69 3.36 -1.64 18.51
CA ARG A 69 3.12 -2.90 19.25
C ARG A 69 4.18 -3.93 18.97
N PHE A 70 4.57 -4.12 17.71
CA PHE A 70 5.53 -5.15 17.30
C PHE A 70 6.95 -4.85 17.76
N PHE A 71 7.40 -3.60 17.62
CA PHE A 71 8.79 -3.24 17.88
C PHE A 71 9.01 -2.57 19.25
N LYS A 72 7.92 -2.25 19.97
CA LYS A 72 7.95 -1.60 21.29
C LYS A 72 8.95 -0.43 21.31
N ASN A 73 10.13 -0.57 21.91
CA ASN A 73 11.12 0.50 22.03
C ASN A 73 12.31 0.36 21.04
N ARG A 74 12.23 -0.55 20.06
CA ARG A 74 13.27 -0.78 19.05
C ARG A 74 12.96 -0.10 17.73
N PHE A 75 12.61 1.19 17.79
CA PHE A 75 12.25 1.95 16.58
C PHE A 75 13.48 2.33 15.78
N SER A 76 13.48 1.98 14.49
CA SER A 76 14.52 2.33 13.53
C SER A 76 13.95 2.28 12.11
N VAL A 77 14.67 2.84 11.16
CA VAL A 77 14.31 2.72 9.72
C VAL A 77 14.26 1.25 9.33
N LYS A 78 15.23 0.44 9.78
CA LYS A 78 15.31 -1.00 9.48
C LYS A 78 14.04 -1.73 9.96
N THR A 79 13.70 -1.58 11.23
CA THR A 79 12.48 -2.22 11.79
C THR A 79 11.21 -1.69 11.14
N GLY A 80 11.20 -0.45 10.68
CA GLY A 80 10.12 0.12 9.89
C GLY A 80 9.97 -0.57 8.54
N ILE A 81 11.08 -0.79 7.82
CA ILE A 81 11.09 -1.54 6.55
C ILE A 81 10.62 -2.99 6.77
N GLU A 82 11.11 -3.66 7.81
CA GLU A 82 10.69 -5.02 8.18
C GLU A 82 9.16 -5.09 8.43
N PHE A 83 8.61 -4.10 9.11
CA PHE A 83 7.16 -4.01 9.32
C PHE A 83 6.39 -3.76 8.01
N GLY A 84 6.89 -2.86 7.18
CA GLY A 84 6.30 -2.57 5.86
C GLY A 84 6.33 -3.78 4.95
N LEU A 85 7.45 -4.54 4.94
CA LEU A 85 7.58 -5.78 4.21
C LEU A 85 6.57 -6.84 4.70
N PHE A 86 6.47 -7.03 6.01
CA PHE A 86 5.50 -7.96 6.61
C PHE A 86 4.06 -7.59 6.24
N TYR A 87 3.70 -6.32 6.38
CA TYR A 87 2.37 -5.84 6.04
C TYR A 87 2.09 -5.96 4.53
N GLY A 88 3.02 -5.49 3.69
CA GLY A 88 2.91 -5.57 2.24
C GLY A 88 2.74 -7.01 1.76
N PHE A 89 3.56 -7.93 2.30
CA PHE A 89 3.46 -9.34 1.96
C PHE A 89 2.12 -9.95 2.42
N SER A 90 1.75 -9.75 3.68
CA SER A 90 0.53 -10.35 4.24
C SER A 90 -0.75 -9.80 3.60
N ALA A 91 -0.85 -8.49 3.41
CA ALA A 91 -2.07 -7.85 2.93
C ALA A 91 -2.17 -7.85 1.40
N GLN A 92 -1.05 -7.56 0.71
CA GLN A 92 -1.08 -7.35 -0.75
C GLN A 92 -0.81 -8.62 -1.54
N VAL A 93 0.18 -9.43 -1.12
CA VAL A 93 0.49 -10.67 -1.82
C VAL A 93 -0.67 -11.65 -1.69
N VAL A 94 -1.17 -11.87 -0.48
CA VAL A 94 -2.32 -12.74 -0.25
C VAL A 94 -3.55 -12.21 -0.98
N GLY A 95 -3.81 -10.90 -0.90
CA GLY A 95 -4.93 -10.26 -1.61
C GLY A 95 -4.84 -10.41 -3.13
N ALA A 96 -3.65 -10.21 -3.73
CA ALA A 96 -3.44 -10.36 -5.16
C ALA A 96 -3.62 -11.83 -5.63
N LEU A 97 -3.06 -12.77 -4.88
CA LEU A 97 -3.22 -14.19 -5.19
C LEU A 97 -4.67 -14.67 -5.06
N LEU A 98 -5.40 -14.18 -4.04
CA LEU A 98 -6.83 -14.49 -3.89
C LEU A 98 -7.65 -13.90 -5.05
N ARG A 99 -7.41 -12.64 -5.43
CA ARG A 99 -8.07 -12.04 -6.60
C ARG A 99 -7.82 -12.83 -7.86
N GLN A 100 -6.57 -13.22 -8.10
CA GLN A 100 -6.23 -14.01 -9.28
C GLN A 100 -6.82 -15.43 -9.22
N GLY A 101 -6.77 -16.08 -8.06
CA GLY A 101 -7.28 -17.45 -7.90
C GLY A 101 -8.79 -17.55 -8.00
N PHE A 102 -9.54 -16.60 -7.39
CA PHE A 102 -11.01 -16.64 -7.41
C PHE A 102 -11.64 -15.99 -8.63
N TRP A 103 -11.05 -14.90 -9.14
CA TRP A 103 -11.68 -14.09 -10.20
C TRP A 103 -10.89 -14.07 -11.51
N ASN A 104 -9.71 -14.73 -11.54
CA ASN A 104 -8.87 -14.71 -12.74
C ASN A 104 -8.65 -13.30 -13.28
N PHE A 105 -8.27 -12.39 -12.36
CA PHE A 105 -8.34 -10.95 -12.49
C PHE A 105 -7.49 -10.40 -13.65
N TYR A 106 -6.32 -11.00 -13.89
CA TYR A 106 -5.46 -10.69 -15.03
C TYR A 106 -5.48 -11.80 -16.08
N PHE A 107 -5.34 -11.43 -17.34
CA PHE A 107 -5.12 -12.40 -18.43
C PHE A 107 -3.75 -13.07 -18.30
N ASP A 108 -2.71 -12.29 -17.96
CA ASP A 108 -1.36 -12.77 -17.75
C ASP A 108 -1.03 -12.79 -16.25
N PHE A 109 -0.70 -13.98 -15.76
CA PHE A 109 -0.33 -14.16 -14.35
C PHE A 109 0.91 -13.37 -13.95
N SER A 110 1.80 -13.02 -14.89
CA SER A 110 2.97 -12.17 -14.60
C SER A 110 2.59 -10.79 -14.08
N MET A 111 1.41 -10.26 -14.44
CA MET A 111 0.90 -8.99 -13.96
C MET A 111 0.64 -8.98 -12.45
N VAL A 112 0.31 -10.13 -11.87
CA VAL A 112 0.18 -10.29 -10.41
C VAL A 112 1.50 -9.97 -9.72
N PHE A 113 2.63 -10.44 -10.27
CA PHE A 113 3.95 -10.16 -9.69
C PHE A 113 4.34 -8.68 -9.79
N ILE A 114 3.97 -8.02 -10.89
CA ILE A 114 4.19 -6.57 -11.04
C ILE A 114 3.40 -5.81 -9.98
N GLU A 115 2.10 -6.08 -9.86
CA GLU A 115 1.24 -5.47 -8.84
C GLU A 115 1.79 -5.70 -7.43
N MET A 116 2.13 -6.94 -7.10
CA MET A 116 2.69 -7.31 -5.80
C MET A 116 3.97 -6.56 -5.51
N THR A 117 4.89 -6.47 -6.48
CA THR A 117 6.18 -5.79 -6.32
C THR A 117 5.99 -4.31 -6.03
N ILE A 118 5.10 -3.64 -6.77
CA ILE A 118 4.78 -2.23 -6.56
C ILE A 118 4.28 -1.99 -5.13
N TRP A 119 3.30 -2.77 -4.69
CA TRP A 119 2.68 -2.55 -3.39
C TRP A 119 3.58 -2.95 -2.21
N VAL A 120 4.31 -4.05 -2.31
CA VAL A 120 5.27 -4.45 -1.26
C VAL A 120 6.36 -3.38 -1.12
N SER A 121 6.92 -2.89 -2.24
CA SER A 121 7.92 -1.81 -2.22
C SER A 121 7.35 -0.52 -1.61
N THR A 122 6.11 -0.19 -1.95
CA THR A 122 5.39 0.97 -1.41
C THR A 122 5.27 0.88 0.12
N TYR A 123 4.87 -0.28 0.64
CA TYR A 123 4.75 -0.45 2.09
C TYR A 123 6.09 -0.54 2.81
N CYS A 124 7.14 -1.07 2.17
CA CYS A 124 8.50 -0.97 2.70
C CYS A 124 8.95 0.49 2.85
N PHE A 125 8.65 1.33 1.87
CA PHE A 125 8.94 2.76 1.93
C PHE A 125 8.16 3.46 3.05
N ILE A 126 6.83 3.26 3.12
CA ILE A 126 5.99 3.78 4.20
C ILE A 126 6.51 3.32 5.57
N GLY A 127 6.86 2.05 5.69
CA GLY A 127 7.42 1.48 6.90
C GLY A 127 8.74 2.12 7.31
N GLY A 128 9.67 2.29 6.38
CA GLY A 128 10.96 2.94 6.62
C GLY A 128 10.81 4.37 7.16
N ILE A 129 9.94 5.17 6.53
CA ILE A 129 9.65 6.54 7.01
C ILE A 129 8.89 6.52 8.34
N THR A 130 7.99 5.57 8.56
CA THR A 130 7.35 5.37 9.86
C THR A 130 8.39 5.11 10.95
N GLY A 131 9.37 4.24 10.70
CA GLY A 131 10.49 4.01 11.59
C GLY A 131 11.29 5.28 11.90
N LEU A 132 11.53 6.11 10.88
CA LEU A 132 12.18 7.41 11.04
C LEU A 132 11.34 8.37 11.89
N ILE A 133 10.04 8.44 11.67
CA ILE A 133 9.12 9.28 12.47
C ILE A 133 9.16 8.85 13.94
N PHE A 134 9.14 7.56 14.22
CA PHE A 134 9.18 7.07 15.61
C PHE A 134 10.52 7.34 16.30
N THR A 135 11.63 7.39 15.56
CA THR A 135 12.96 7.71 16.13
C THR A 135 13.20 9.19 16.30
N LYS A 136 12.74 10.03 15.39
CA LYS A 136 13.08 11.47 15.37
C LYS A 136 12.04 12.37 15.99
N VAL A 137 10.76 12.01 15.93
CA VAL A 137 9.66 12.83 16.43
C VAL A 137 9.33 12.40 17.87
N LYS A 138 9.41 13.34 18.82
CA LYS A 138 8.94 13.10 20.19
C LYS A 138 7.43 12.90 20.19
N GLY A 139 6.97 11.87 20.87
CA GLY A 139 5.55 11.49 20.96
C GLY A 139 4.73 12.43 21.82
#